data_f72bb76ad7f27b60b310cfd7184830bd
#
_entry.id   f72bb76ad7f27b60b310cfd7184830bd
#
_cell.length_a   1.000
_cell.length_b   1.000
_cell.length_c   1.000
_cell.angle_alpha   90.00
_cell.angle_beta   90.00
_cell.angle_gamma   90.00
#
_symmetry.space_group_name_H-M   'P 1'
#
loop_
_entity.id
_entity.type
_entity.pdbx_description
1 polymer ?
#
loop_
_entity_poly.entity_id
_entity_poly.type
_entity_poly.pdbx_seq_one_letter_code
_entity_poly.pdbx_strand_id
1 'polypeptide(L)'
;PKDSSKTPDAKVVVRQLEGKGLKVKRVKEFSGVKSGKFLGYQGIQSGDRVRAGSVVTVRESAGPGVPEGTVGKKAESVVTTFSQMGVPVHYKQVIVSDTSKTTEGSVISTYPAQGQGVKDGKKGIYIGVATKSDGGLPSDIVGQEISDVKSSLESKGYDVKVEKRPSSKQYNGKVPGSGPGPGSQLNEGQTITLYQ
;
A
#
# COMPACT_ATOMS: atom_id res chain seq x y z
N PRO A 1 16.87 -9.84 10.68
CA PRO A 1 17.51 -9.40 9.45
C PRO A 1 18.47 -10.50 8.99
N LYS A 2 18.26 -11.04 7.77
CA LYS A 2 19.25 -11.95 7.20
C LYS A 2 20.56 -11.18 7.06
N ASP A 3 21.65 -11.75 7.55
CA ASP A 3 22.98 -11.16 7.41
C ASP A 3 23.29 -10.96 5.93
N SER A 4 23.15 -9.73 5.46
CA SER A 4 23.38 -9.36 4.07
C SER A 4 24.87 -9.13 3.75
N SER A 5 25.77 -9.33 4.72
CA SER A 5 27.21 -9.12 4.54
C SER A 5 27.80 -10.08 3.50
N LYS A 6 27.26 -11.29 3.37
CA LYS A 6 27.68 -12.31 2.41
C LYS A 6 27.00 -12.21 1.03
N THR A 7 26.01 -11.32 0.85
CA THR A 7 25.29 -11.18 -0.41
C THR A 7 26.04 -10.19 -1.31
N PRO A 8 26.44 -10.58 -2.53
CA PRO A 8 27.21 -9.70 -3.41
C PRO A 8 26.38 -8.50 -3.85
N ASP A 9 27.05 -7.43 -4.24
CA ASP A 9 26.40 -6.30 -4.88
C ASP A 9 25.93 -6.68 -6.29
N ALA A 10 24.70 -6.29 -6.65
CA ALA A 10 24.15 -6.57 -7.97
C ALA A 10 25.02 -6.01 -9.09
N LYS A 11 25.66 -4.85 -8.89
CA LYS A 11 26.59 -4.25 -9.84
C LYS A 11 27.79 -5.15 -10.14
N VAL A 12 28.31 -5.86 -9.14
CA VAL A 12 29.44 -6.78 -9.32
C VAL A 12 29.02 -7.97 -10.17
N VAL A 13 27.84 -8.55 -9.86
CA VAL A 13 27.27 -9.67 -10.64
C VAL A 13 27.03 -9.27 -12.09
N VAL A 14 26.47 -8.07 -12.34
CA VAL A 14 26.24 -7.53 -13.68
C VAL A 14 27.54 -7.47 -14.46
N ARG A 15 28.60 -6.87 -13.92
CA ARG A 15 29.91 -6.78 -14.58
C ARG A 15 30.49 -8.16 -14.91
N GLN A 16 30.34 -9.14 -14.02
CA GLN A 16 30.81 -10.50 -14.24
C GLN A 16 30.07 -11.19 -15.40
N LEU A 17 28.75 -10.99 -15.51
CA LEU A 17 27.95 -11.53 -16.59
C LEU A 17 28.27 -10.87 -17.94
N GLU A 18 28.39 -9.56 -17.96
CA GLU A 18 28.78 -8.77 -19.15
C GLU A 18 30.19 -9.17 -19.64
N GLY A 19 31.14 -9.36 -18.72
CA GLY A 19 32.46 -9.85 -19.02
C GLY A 19 32.50 -11.27 -19.62
N LYS A 20 31.41 -12.04 -19.45
CA LYS A 20 31.22 -13.37 -20.09
C LYS A 20 30.43 -13.27 -21.41
N GLY A 21 30.20 -12.09 -21.94
CA GLY A 21 29.48 -11.86 -23.19
C GLY A 21 27.97 -12.00 -23.10
N LEU A 22 27.40 -11.88 -21.91
CA LEU A 22 25.94 -11.88 -21.69
C LEU A 22 25.39 -10.45 -21.68
N LYS A 23 24.16 -10.29 -22.14
CA LYS A 23 23.40 -9.03 -21.99
C LYS A 23 22.66 -9.06 -20.64
N VAL A 24 22.69 -7.97 -19.88
CA VAL A 24 22.07 -7.96 -18.55
C VAL A 24 20.94 -6.94 -18.47
N LYS A 25 19.76 -7.42 -18.02
CA LYS A 25 18.64 -6.59 -17.59
C LYS A 25 18.62 -6.57 -16.06
N ARG A 26 18.43 -5.39 -15.45
CA ARG A 26 18.28 -5.25 -14.00
C ARG A 26 16.85 -4.95 -13.65
N VAL A 27 16.30 -5.67 -12.67
CA VAL A 27 14.98 -5.44 -12.09
C VAL A 27 15.15 -5.19 -10.61
N LYS A 28 14.62 -4.08 -10.12
CA LYS A 28 14.61 -3.75 -8.69
C LYS A 28 13.35 -4.28 -8.03
N GLU A 29 13.51 -4.89 -6.87
CA GLU A 29 12.42 -5.45 -6.08
C GLU A 29 12.57 -5.06 -4.61
N PHE A 30 11.46 -4.78 -3.93
CA PHE A 30 11.49 -4.58 -2.50
C PHE A 30 11.75 -5.91 -1.77
N SER A 31 12.62 -5.85 -0.77
CA SER A 31 13.01 -7.01 0.02
C SER A 31 13.59 -6.60 1.38
N GLY A 32 13.77 -7.57 2.28
CA GLY A 32 14.47 -7.35 3.55
C GLY A 32 16.00 -7.26 3.43
N VAL A 33 16.53 -7.41 2.22
CA VAL A 33 17.97 -7.31 1.95
C VAL A 33 18.33 -5.84 1.67
N LYS A 34 19.53 -5.40 2.09
CA LYS A 34 20.01 -4.04 1.85
C LYS A 34 19.93 -3.67 0.36
N SER A 35 19.52 -2.44 0.07
CA SER A 35 19.45 -1.91 -1.30
C SER A 35 20.78 -2.06 -2.06
N GLY A 36 20.69 -2.41 -3.34
CA GLY A 36 21.83 -2.64 -4.23
C GLY A 36 22.39 -4.08 -4.21
N LYS A 37 21.91 -4.93 -3.32
CA LYS A 37 22.35 -6.32 -3.23
C LYS A 37 21.65 -7.21 -4.24
N PHE A 38 22.34 -8.27 -4.67
CA PHE A 38 21.85 -9.26 -5.60
C PHE A 38 20.84 -10.19 -4.93
N LEU A 39 19.67 -10.37 -5.51
CA LEU A 39 18.60 -11.24 -5.01
C LEU A 39 18.48 -12.57 -5.77
N GLY A 40 19.20 -12.72 -6.86
CA GLY A 40 19.09 -13.86 -7.74
C GLY A 40 18.80 -13.46 -9.18
N TYR A 41 18.53 -14.45 -10.01
CA TYR A 41 18.14 -14.27 -11.40
C TYR A 41 16.63 -14.48 -11.56
N GLN A 42 16.08 -13.97 -12.64
CA GLN A 42 14.70 -14.24 -13.04
C GLN A 42 14.69 -15.30 -14.15
N GLY A 43 13.93 -16.39 -13.93
CA GLY A 43 13.73 -17.44 -14.94
C GLY A 43 14.88 -18.43 -15.10
N ILE A 44 16.02 -18.22 -14.43
CA ILE A 44 17.18 -19.14 -14.42
C ILE A 44 17.77 -19.21 -13.00
N GLN A 45 18.59 -20.23 -12.76
CA GLN A 45 19.30 -20.42 -11.50
C GLN A 45 20.81 -20.24 -11.66
N SER A 46 21.50 -20.02 -10.55
CA SER A 46 22.97 -20.00 -10.55
C SER A 46 23.51 -21.37 -10.90
N GLY A 47 24.41 -21.41 -11.91
CA GLY A 47 24.95 -22.66 -12.45
C GLY A 47 24.31 -23.12 -13.77
N ASP A 48 23.18 -22.53 -14.16
CA ASP A 48 22.56 -22.83 -15.46
C ASP A 48 23.48 -22.43 -16.63
N ARG A 49 23.47 -23.24 -17.68
CA ARG A 49 24.18 -22.93 -18.92
C ARG A 49 23.31 -22.03 -19.80
N VAL A 50 23.83 -20.87 -20.15
CA VAL A 50 23.18 -19.91 -21.05
C VAL A 50 24.06 -19.66 -22.27
N ARG A 51 23.44 -19.44 -23.43
CA ARG A 51 24.19 -19.14 -24.68
C ARG A 51 24.82 -17.76 -24.58
N ALA A 52 26.01 -17.59 -25.19
CA ALA A 52 26.64 -16.29 -25.35
C ALA A 52 25.66 -15.29 -26.04
N GLY A 53 25.64 -14.05 -25.59
CA GLY A 53 24.72 -13.03 -26.10
C GLY A 53 23.28 -13.08 -25.56
N SER A 54 22.95 -14.12 -24.80
CA SER A 54 21.61 -14.19 -24.14
C SER A 54 21.40 -13.03 -23.16
N VAL A 55 20.13 -12.65 -22.95
CA VAL A 55 19.73 -11.68 -21.95
C VAL A 55 19.49 -12.41 -20.63
N VAL A 56 20.19 -12.01 -19.58
CA VAL A 56 19.98 -12.49 -18.21
C VAL A 56 19.38 -11.36 -17.37
N THR A 57 18.28 -11.64 -16.68
CA THR A 57 17.66 -10.68 -15.78
C THR A 57 18.18 -10.88 -14.35
N VAL A 58 18.86 -9.87 -13.84
CA VAL A 58 19.38 -9.78 -12.47
C VAL A 58 18.36 -9.07 -11.60
N ARG A 59 17.96 -9.71 -10.49
CA ARG A 59 17.10 -9.13 -9.47
C ARG A 59 17.96 -8.43 -8.43
N GLU A 60 17.71 -7.15 -8.23
CA GLU A 60 18.41 -6.27 -7.28
C GLU A 60 17.48 -5.81 -6.19
N SER A 61 17.93 -5.86 -4.94
CA SER A 61 17.17 -5.31 -3.82
C SER A 61 17.06 -3.78 -3.92
N ALA A 62 15.85 -3.28 -3.76
CA ALA A 62 15.57 -1.87 -3.49
C ALA A 62 15.54 -1.56 -1.99
N GLY A 63 15.80 -2.57 -1.12
CA GLY A 63 15.52 -2.48 0.32
C GLY A 63 14.05 -2.70 0.64
N PRO A 64 13.62 -2.49 1.89
CA PRO A 64 12.22 -2.63 2.25
C PRO A 64 11.36 -1.53 1.64
N GLY A 65 10.13 -1.89 1.27
CA GLY A 65 9.18 -0.95 0.65
C GLY A 65 7.83 -1.60 0.36
N VAL A 66 6.94 -0.84 -0.24
CA VAL A 66 5.58 -1.26 -0.58
C VAL A 66 5.50 -1.58 -2.08
N PRO A 67 5.40 -2.85 -2.47
CA PRO A 67 5.26 -3.24 -3.88
C PRO A 67 3.99 -2.64 -4.51
N GLU A 68 4.03 -2.43 -5.83
CA GLU A 68 2.84 -2.14 -6.61
C GLU A 68 1.82 -3.28 -6.50
N GLY A 69 0.53 -2.96 -6.59
CA GLY A 69 -0.55 -3.93 -6.45
C GLY A 69 -0.71 -4.50 -5.03
N THR A 70 -0.23 -3.80 -4.00
CA THR A 70 -0.46 -4.14 -2.58
C THR A 70 -1.90 -3.82 -2.17
N VAL A 71 -2.44 -2.70 -2.64
CA VAL A 71 -3.85 -2.32 -2.42
C VAL A 71 -4.75 -3.32 -3.17
N GLY A 72 -5.83 -3.74 -2.52
CA GLY A 72 -6.76 -4.76 -3.00
C GLY A 72 -6.42 -6.20 -2.57
N LYS A 73 -5.20 -6.46 -2.10
CA LYS A 73 -4.84 -7.79 -1.56
C LYS A 73 -5.35 -8.00 -0.15
N LYS A 74 -5.52 -9.25 0.26
CA LYS A 74 -5.84 -9.62 1.65
C LYS A 74 -4.74 -9.14 2.60
N ALA A 75 -5.12 -8.48 3.69
CA ALA A 75 -4.19 -7.91 4.66
C ALA A 75 -3.22 -8.94 5.24
N GLU A 76 -3.69 -10.16 5.53
CA GLU A 76 -2.87 -11.26 6.05
C GLU A 76 -1.67 -11.57 5.14
N SER A 77 -1.91 -11.70 3.83
CA SER A 77 -0.86 -11.94 2.83
C SER A 77 0.13 -10.78 2.76
N VAL A 78 -0.36 -9.54 2.84
CA VAL A 78 0.46 -8.34 2.81
C VAL A 78 1.32 -8.22 4.06
N VAL A 79 0.76 -8.46 5.24
CA VAL A 79 1.49 -8.47 6.53
C VAL A 79 2.61 -9.51 6.49
N THR A 80 2.34 -10.72 6.00
CA THR A 80 3.36 -11.77 5.85
C THR A 80 4.51 -11.29 4.96
N THR A 81 4.20 -10.70 3.81
CA THR A 81 5.20 -10.16 2.88
C THR A 81 6.07 -9.09 3.53
N PHE A 82 5.46 -8.15 4.24
CA PHE A 82 6.20 -7.05 4.88
C PHE A 82 7.01 -7.52 6.09
N SER A 83 6.49 -8.46 6.86
CA SER A 83 7.23 -9.07 7.97
C SER A 83 8.51 -9.75 7.50
N GLN A 84 8.49 -10.38 6.33
CA GLN A 84 9.68 -10.97 5.71
C GLN A 84 10.73 -9.92 5.31
N MET A 85 10.33 -8.66 5.13
CA MET A 85 11.25 -7.55 4.87
C MET A 85 11.95 -7.03 6.15
N GLY A 86 11.52 -7.50 7.34
CA GLY A 86 12.13 -7.15 8.62
C GLY A 86 11.82 -5.73 9.10
N VAL A 87 10.70 -5.16 8.66
CA VAL A 87 10.19 -3.86 9.11
C VAL A 87 8.89 -4.03 9.90
N PRO A 88 8.62 -3.18 10.90
CA PRO A 88 7.34 -3.17 11.60
C PRO A 88 6.17 -2.96 10.64
N VAL A 89 5.07 -3.66 10.91
CA VAL A 89 3.82 -3.48 10.16
C VAL A 89 2.74 -3.04 11.13
N HIS A 90 2.15 -1.89 10.84
CA HIS A 90 1.04 -1.33 11.60
C HIS A 90 -0.21 -1.34 10.73
N TYR A 91 -1.32 -1.78 11.29
CA TYR A 91 -2.58 -1.74 10.56
C TYR A 91 -3.65 -1.00 11.34
N LYS A 92 -4.56 -0.36 10.62
CA LYS A 92 -5.76 0.26 11.16
C LYS A 92 -6.95 -0.25 10.35
N GLN A 93 -7.99 -0.65 11.05
CA GLN A 93 -9.28 -0.92 10.40
C GLN A 93 -9.88 0.39 9.90
N VAL A 94 -10.38 0.36 8.68
CA VAL A 94 -10.99 1.51 8.00
C VAL A 94 -12.37 1.07 7.52
N ILE A 95 -13.39 1.76 8.00
CA ILE A 95 -14.77 1.44 7.67
C ILE A 95 -15.05 1.81 6.21
N VAL A 96 -15.68 0.90 5.47
CA VAL A 96 -16.13 1.12 4.10
C VAL A 96 -17.65 0.98 4.01
N SER A 97 -18.30 1.81 3.19
CA SER A 97 -19.76 1.80 3.03
C SER A 97 -20.23 0.62 2.19
N ASP A 98 -19.45 0.21 1.20
CA ASP A 98 -19.82 -0.79 0.19
C ASP A 98 -18.76 -1.89 0.08
N THR A 99 -19.04 -3.01 0.74
CA THR A 99 -18.17 -4.19 0.69
C THR A 99 -18.29 -4.98 -0.62
N SER A 100 -19.23 -4.62 -1.50
CA SER A 100 -19.29 -5.21 -2.85
C SER A 100 -18.16 -4.66 -3.75
N LYS A 101 -17.75 -3.43 -3.52
CA LYS A 101 -16.63 -2.78 -4.23
C LYS A 101 -15.28 -2.98 -3.56
N THR A 102 -15.29 -3.09 -2.22
CA THR A 102 -14.08 -3.22 -1.42
C THR A 102 -14.22 -4.43 -0.50
N THR A 103 -13.51 -5.50 -0.82
CA THR A 103 -13.57 -6.74 -0.03
C THR A 103 -13.11 -6.49 1.40
N GLU A 104 -13.92 -6.90 2.38
CA GLU A 104 -13.56 -6.86 3.78
C GLU A 104 -12.25 -7.62 4.04
N GLY A 105 -11.39 -7.07 4.89
CA GLY A 105 -10.08 -7.63 5.17
C GLY A 105 -9.02 -7.34 4.09
N SER A 106 -9.36 -6.60 3.01
CA SER A 106 -8.38 -6.16 2.02
C SER A 106 -7.68 -4.87 2.41
N VAL A 107 -6.46 -4.70 1.95
CA VAL A 107 -5.69 -3.45 2.09
C VAL A 107 -6.28 -2.40 1.15
N ILE A 108 -6.66 -1.24 1.69
CA ILE A 108 -7.20 -0.12 0.92
C ILE A 108 -6.26 1.08 0.84
N SER A 109 -5.29 1.13 1.73
CA SER A 109 -4.28 2.20 1.74
C SER A 109 -2.98 1.71 2.33
N THR A 110 -1.88 2.36 1.95
CA THR A 110 -0.54 2.09 2.49
C THR A 110 0.22 3.38 2.73
N TYR A 111 1.10 3.36 3.72
CA TYR A 111 2.14 4.37 3.89
C TYR A 111 3.45 3.68 4.27
N PRO A 112 4.53 3.87 3.51
CA PRO A 112 4.63 4.65 2.27
C PRO A 112 3.64 4.19 1.17
N ALA A 113 3.44 5.04 0.17
CA ALA A 113 2.59 4.68 -0.98
C ALA A 113 3.19 3.48 -1.76
N GLN A 114 2.36 2.81 -2.53
CA GLN A 114 2.81 1.73 -3.44
C GLN A 114 3.94 2.23 -4.35
N GLY A 115 4.92 1.39 -4.62
CA GLY A 115 6.13 1.72 -5.38
C GLY A 115 7.19 2.48 -4.58
N GLN A 116 6.94 2.82 -3.31
CA GLN A 116 7.87 3.60 -2.49
C GLN A 116 8.59 2.74 -1.44
N GLY A 117 9.88 3.06 -1.25
CA GLY A 117 10.71 2.47 -0.20
C GLY A 117 10.42 3.03 1.19
N VAL A 118 10.67 2.22 2.21
CA VAL A 118 10.64 2.65 3.61
C VAL A 118 11.89 3.47 3.91
N LYS A 119 11.71 4.76 4.23
CA LYS A 119 12.81 5.68 4.57
C LYS A 119 13.33 5.46 5.99
N ASP A 120 12.43 5.16 6.92
CA ASP A 120 12.74 4.90 8.32
C ASP A 120 12.28 3.48 8.68
N GLY A 121 13.22 2.56 8.73
CA GLY A 121 12.94 1.16 9.05
C GLY A 121 12.36 0.94 10.45
N LYS A 122 12.52 1.89 11.38
CA LYS A 122 11.94 1.82 12.72
C LYS A 122 10.43 2.13 12.70
N LYS A 123 10.01 3.05 11.82
CA LYS A 123 8.59 3.39 11.65
C LYS A 123 7.81 2.33 10.89
N GLY A 124 8.47 1.63 9.98
CA GLY A 124 7.86 0.52 9.23
C GLY A 124 6.84 0.94 8.18
N ILE A 125 5.86 0.06 7.98
CA ILE A 125 4.79 0.22 6.98
C ILE A 125 3.44 0.26 7.70
N TYR A 126 2.61 1.21 7.31
CA TYR A 126 1.22 1.34 7.79
C TYR A 126 0.27 0.89 6.68
N ILE A 127 -0.74 0.10 7.02
CA ILE A 127 -1.79 -0.33 6.12
C ILE A 127 -3.17 -0.01 6.69
N GLY A 128 -4.06 0.49 5.83
CA GLY A 128 -5.49 0.58 6.12
C GLY A 128 -6.18 -0.68 5.60
N VAL A 129 -6.94 -1.35 6.46
CA VAL A 129 -7.64 -2.61 6.15
C VAL A 129 -9.14 -2.37 6.17
N ALA A 130 -9.82 -2.71 5.09
CA ALA A 130 -11.26 -2.55 4.96
C ALA A 130 -12.00 -3.39 6.00
N THR A 131 -12.93 -2.77 6.69
CA THR A 131 -13.89 -3.46 7.55
C THR A 131 -15.29 -2.91 7.32
N LYS A 132 -16.29 -3.78 7.41
CA LYS A 132 -17.68 -3.37 7.51
C LYS A 132 -18.01 -3.13 8.96
N SER A 133 -18.61 -1.98 9.26
CA SER A 133 -19.11 -1.69 10.60
C SER A 133 -20.48 -1.03 10.51
N ASP A 134 -21.37 -1.45 11.38
CA ASP A 134 -22.70 -0.83 11.50
C ASP A 134 -22.65 0.51 12.24
N GLY A 135 -21.51 0.82 12.91
CA GLY A 135 -21.28 2.05 13.64
C GLY A 135 -19.99 2.74 13.26
N GLY A 136 -20.01 3.63 12.28
CA GLY A 136 -18.84 4.41 11.89
C GLY A 136 -19.03 5.21 10.61
N LEU A 137 -18.10 6.14 10.39
CA LEU A 137 -18.10 6.99 9.20
C LEU A 137 -17.30 6.32 8.09
N PRO A 138 -17.94 5.89 6.98
CA PRO A 138 -17.24 5.22 5.90
C PRO A 138 -16.12 6.10 5.31
N SER A 139 -15.01 5.46 4.88
CA SER A 139 -13.87 6.19 4.31
C SER A 139 -14.12 6.66 2.89
N ASP A 140 -15.02 6.02 2.18
CA ASP A 140 -15.37 6.24 0.78
C ASP A 140 -16.49 7.25 0.55
N ILE A 141 -16.85 8.03 1.58
CA ILE A 141 -17.79 9.15 1.44
C ILE A 141 -17.19 10.33 0.66
N VAL A 142 -15.87 10.46 0.60
CA VAL A 142 -15.22 11.54 -0.14
C VAL A 142 -15.50 11.40 -1.63
N GLY A 143 -16.01 12.47 -2.25
CA GLY A 143 -16.41 12.49 -3.65
C GLY A 143 -17.82 11.98 -3.94
N GLN A 144 -18.55 11.49 -2.92
CA GLN A 144 -19.98 11.15 -3.04
C GLN A 144 -20.86 12.43 -2.91
N GLU A 145 -22.09 12.34 -3.41
CA GLU A 145 -23.06 13.43 -3.28
C GLU A 145 -23.43 13.67 -1.80
N ILE A 146 -23.39 14.93 -1.35
CA ILE A 146 -23.65 15.28 0.05
C ILE A 146 -25.02 14.83 0.51
N SER A 147 -26.05 15.00 -0.33
CA SER A 147 -27.44 14.58 -0.02
C SER A 147 -27.51 13.09 0.33
N ASP A 148 -26.83 12.26 -0.45
CA ASP A 148 -26.87 10.81 -0.29
C ASP A 148 -26.13 10.37 0.96
N VAL A 149 -24.93 10.92 1.18
CA VAL A 149 -24.14 10.66 2.40
C VAL A 149 -24.90 11.12 3.65
N LYS A 150 -25.48 12.33 3.62
CA LYS A 150 -26.27 12.86 4.74
C LYS A 150 -27.45 11.93 5.06
N SER A 151 -28.29 11.61 4.06
CA SER A 151 -29.45 10.73 4.26
C SER A 151 -29.06 9.35 4.78
N SER A 152 -27.96 8.79 4.28
CA SER A 152 -27.43 7.50 4.74
C SER A 152 -27.00 7.53 6.19
N LEU A 153 -26.33 8.58 6.64
CA LEU A 153 -25.88 8.73 8.03
C LEU A 153 -27.03 9.02 8.98
N GLU A 154 -27.97 9.89 8.60
CA GLU A 154 -29.17 10.18 9.39
C GLU A 154 -30.06 8.93 9.57
N SER A 155 -30.19 8.09 8.55
CA SER A 155 -30.91 6.80 8.64
C SER A 155 -30.29 5.82 9.63
N LYS A 156 -29.00 6.00 9.96
CA LYS A 156 -28.27 5.23 10.97
C LYS A 156 -28.32 5.86 12.36
N GLY A 157 -29.08 6.97 12.54
CA GLY A 157 -29.27 7.64 13.82
C GLY A 157 -28.20 8.65 14.18
N TYR A 158 -27.38 9.11 13.24
CA TYR A 158 -26.41 10.17 13.48
C TYR A 158 -27.02 11.55 13.22
N ASP A 159 -26.57 12.56 13.99
CA ASP A 159 -26.86 13.97 13.71
C ASP A 159 -25.85 14.49 12.67
N VAL A 160 -26.36 14.98 11.52
CA VAL A 160 -25.48 15.38 10.40
C VAL A 160 -25.62 16.85 10.09
N LYS A 161 -24.54 17.59 10.24
CA LYS A 161 -24.41 19.01 9.85
C LYS A 161 -23.64 19.14 8.54
N VAL A 162 -24.01 20.11 7.72
CA VAL A 162 -23.28 20.47 6.49
C VAL A 162 -22.66 21.85 6.68
N GLU A 163 -21.34 21.94 6.51
CA GLU A 163 -20.56 23.15 6.62
C GLU A 163 -19.89 23.49 5.30
N LYS A 164 -20.11 24.71 4.80
CA LYS A 164 -19.43 25.19 3.58
C LYS A 164 -17.98 25.52 3.88
N ARG A 165 -17.08 24.92 3.11
CA ARG A 165 -15.64 25.22 3.13
C ARG A 165 -15.10 25.41 1.74
N PRO A 166 -14.07 26.27 1.54
CA PRO A 166 -13.39 26.36 0.26
C PRO A 166 -12.89 24.98 -0.18
N SER A 167 -13.34 24.53 -1.34
CA SER A 167 -12.92 23.25 -1.93
C SER A 167 -12.68 23.41 -3.43
N SER A 168 -12.02 22.43 -4.05
CA SER A 168 -11.84 22.47 -5.49
C SER A 168 -13.15 22.20 -6.24
N LYS A 169 -13.29 22.70 -7.48
CA LYS A 169 -14.51 22.55 -8.30
C LYS A 169 -14.97 21.09 -8.48
N GLN A 170 -14.06 20.13 -8.36
CA GLN A 170 -14.39 18.70 -8.47
C GLN A 170 -15.30 18.19 -7.35
N TYR A 171 -15.37 18.91 -6.22
CA TYR A 171 -16.24 18.57 -5.08
C TYR A 171 -17.53 19.41 -5.03
N ASN A 172 -17.89 20.12 -6.11
CA ASN A 172 -19.14 20.87 -6.13
C ASN A 172 -20.34 19.93 -5.93
N GLY A 173 -21.09 20.11 -4.85
CA GLY A 173 -22.20 19.22 -4.42
C GLY A 173 -21.75 17.89 -3.78
N LYS A 174 -20.45 17.64 -3.69
CA LYS A 174 -19.87 16.40 -3.17
C LYS A 174 -19.12 16.64 -1.88
N VAL A 175 -18.89 15.58 -1.10
CA VAL A 175 -18.16 15.62 0.17
C VAL A 175 -16.66 15.72 -0.11
N PRO A 176 -15.96 16.84 0.20
CA PRO A 176 -14.51 16.90 0.17
C PRO A 176 -13.86 16.35 1.45
N GLY A 177 -14.63 16.22 2.52
CA GLY A 177 -14.18 15.72 3.82
C GLY A 177 -15.25 15.83 4.90
N SER A 178 -14.93 15.43 6.11
CA SER A 178 -15.84 15.44 7.26
C SER A 178 -15.09 15.61 8.57
N GLY A 179 -15.83 15.92 9.61
CA GLY A 179 -15.39 15.87 11.00
C GLY A 179 -16.40 15.08 11.85
N PRO A 180 -16.04 13.94 12.47
CA PRO A 180 -14.75 13.23 12.37
C PRO A 180 -14.34 12.86 10.94
N GLY A 181 -13.05 12.57 10.73
CA GLY A 181 -12.54 12.23 9.41
C GLY A 181 -13.14 10.93 8.85
N PRO A 182 -13.19 10.75 7.51
CA PRO A 182 -13.67 9.53 6.89
C PRO A 182 -12.91 8.29 7.42
N GLY A 183 -13.62 7.18 7.62
CA GLY A 183 -13.08 5.95 8.19
C GLY A 183 -13.03 5.91 9.72
N SER A 184 -13.51 6.95 10.42
CA SER A 184 -13.51 7.02 11.89
C SER A 184 -14.62 6.16 12.50
N GLN A 185 -14.32 5.56 13.67
CA GLN A 185 -15.35 5.01 14.56
C GLN A 185 -16.18 6.16 15.13
N LEU A 186 -17.47 5.92 15.27
CA LEU A 186 -18.41 6.89 15.80
C LEU A 186 -19.09 6.34 17.07
N ASN A 187 -19.38 7.22 18.00
CA ASN A 187 -20.24 6.92 19.14
C ASN A 187 -21.71 7.12 18.75
N GLU A 188 -22.60 6.40 19.42
CA GLU A 188 -24.04 6.57 19.24
C GLU A 188 -24.45 8.04 19.48
N GLY A 189 -25.27 8.61 18.59
CA GLY A 189 -25.71 10.01 18.66
C GLY A 189 -24.62 11.06 18.40
N GLN A 190 -23.44 10.67 17.97
CA GLN A 190 -22.37 11.63 17.65
C GLN A 190 -22.75 12.50 16.46
N THR A 191 -22.51 13.83 16.58
CA THR A 191 -22.68 14.77 15.47
C THR A 191 -21.54 14.60 14.46
N ILE A 192 -21.92 14.52 13.19
CA ILE A 192 -20.99 14.44 12.05
C ILE A 192 -21.13 15.74 11.25
N THR A 193 -20.02 16.39 10.95
CA THR A 193 -19.99 17.54 10.06
C THR A 193 -19.46 17.09 8.69
N LEU A 194 -20.29 17.19 7.65
CA LEU A 194 -19.87 17.03 6.26
C LEU A 194 -19.44 18.40 5.72
N TYR A 195 -18.29 18.46 5.09
CA TYR A 195 -17.86 19.69 4.41
C TYR A 195 -18.42 19.71 2.97
N GLN A 196 -18.65 20.94 2.45
CA GLN A 196 -19.20 21.19 1.11
C GLN A 196 -18.35 22.23 0.40
#